data_55a12fa2a0efc6acce04064cfc24efd0
#
_entry.id   55a12fa2a0efc6acce04064cfc24efd0
#
_cell.length_a   1.000
_cell.length_b   1.000
_cell.length_c   1.000
_cell.angle_alpha   90.00
_cell.angle_beta   90.00
_cell.angle_gamma   90.00
#
_symmetry.space_group_name_H-M   'P 1'
#
loop_
_entity.id
_entity.type
_entity.pdbx_description
1 polymer ?
#
loop_
_entity_poly.entity_id
_entity_poly.type
_entity_poly.pdbx_seq_one_letter_code
_entity_poly.pdbx_strand_id
1 'polypeptide(L)'
;MAARLGPAKGKDSASSLGPWIVTTDELAPFIRDGRLHARCSLKVNGATWMDNDAGLMYHTWGAMIERASRDSRILPGDVMGSGTVTGGSIGEAIRNGFPARYLQPGDIVEIAVERIGILRNTIAAKLKPDPNYRFKAPWPK
;
A
#
# COMPACT_ATOMS: atom_id res chain seq x y z
N MET A 1 9.28 -20.75 19.51
CA MET A 1 9.44 -19.61 18.57
C MET A 1 8.34 -18.60 18.88
N ALA A 2 8.64 -17.40 19.34
CA ALA A 2 7.60 -16.40 19.56
C ALA A 2 7.01 -15.97 18.22
N ALA A 3 5.69 -16.07 18.06
CA ALA A 3 5.01 -15.58 16.87
C ALA A 3 5.15 -14.05 16.80
N ARG A 4 5.96 -13.57 15.89
CA ARG A 4 6.10 -12.14 15.63
C ARG A 4 5.00 -11.74 14.64
N LEU A 5 3.94 -11.13 15.14
CA LEU A 5 2.77 -10.70 14.32
C LEU A 5 3.01 -9.42 13.51
N GLY A 6 4.26 -9.07 13.29
CA GLY A 6 4.63 -7.91 12.50
C GLY A 6 4.58 -6.58 13.26
N PRO A 7 4.79 -5.45 12.57
CA PRO A 7 4.90 -4.12 13.17
C PRO A 7 3.51 -3.51 13.43
N ALA A 8 2.76 -4.05 14.41
CA ALA A 8 1.36 -3.73 14.66
C ALA A 8 1.05 -2.22 14.67
N LYS A 9 1.89 -1.40 15.31
CA LYS A 9 1.72 0.07 15.36
C LYS A 9 2.55 0.84 14.31
N GLY A 10 3.48 0.18 13.65
CA GLY A 10 4.39 0.86 12.72
C GLY A 10 3.77 1.17 11.36
N LYS A 11 2.64 0.55 11.03
CA LYS A 11 1.97 0.67 9.72
C LYS A 11 0.47 0.89 9.80
N ASP A 12 -0.09 1.18 10.95
CA ASP A 12 -1.53 1.32 11.16
C ASP A 12 -2.00 2.79 11.25
N SER A 13 -1.17 3.74 10.84
CA SER A 13 -1.43 5.16 11.04
C SER A 13 -2.52 5.71 10.13
N ALA A 14 -2.43 5.48 8.84
CA ALA A 14 -3.39 5.97 7.86
C ALA A 14 -3.25 5.22 6.53
N SER A 15 -4.38 5.09 5.83
CA SER A 15 -4.43 4.60 4.45
C SER A 15 -5.06 5.65 3.57
N SER A 16 -4.49 5.90 2.40
CA SER A 16 -5.06 6.80 1.39
C SER A 16 -5.67 5.98 0.27
N LEU A 17 -6.91 6.28 -0.08
CA LEU A 17 -7.61 5.65 -1.20
C LEU A 17 -7.86 6.70 -2.29
N GLY A 18 -7.89 6.24 -3.53
CA GLY A 18 -8.22 7.10 -4.66
C GLY A 18 -9.69 7.53 -4.65
N PRO A 19 -10.05 8.63 -5.37
CA PRO A 19 -11.40 9.17 -5.36
C PRO A 19 -12.39 8.35 -6.20
N TRP A 20 -11.95 7.37 -6.97
CA TRP A 20 -12.79 6.51 -7.81
C TRP A 20 -12.35 5.06 -7.76
N ILE A 21 -13.23 4.19 -8.20
CA ILE A 21 -12.99 2.77 -8.39
C ILE A 21 -13.06 2.50 -9.89
N VAL A 22 -12.10 1.74 -10.41
CA VAL A 22 -12.14 1.20 -11.77
C VAL A 22 -12.60 -0.24 -11.69
N THR A 23 -13.67 -0.56 -12.40
CA THR A 23 -14.26 -1.90 -12.37
C THR A 23 -13.46 -2.90 -13.20
N THR A 24 -13.62 -4.17 -12.90
CA THR A 24 -12.81 -5.24 -13.52
C THR A 24 -13.06 -5.41 -15.02
N ASP A 25 -14.22 -5.01 -15.54
CA ASP A 25 -14.53 -5.02 -16.97
C ASP A 25 -13.67 -4.02 -17.74
N GLU A 26 -13.44 -2.83 -17.20
CA GLU A 26 -12.51 -1.83 -17.78
C GLU A 26 -11.04 -2.32 -17.73
N LEU A 27 -10.68 -3.11 -16.74
CA LEU A 27 -9.33 -3.62 -16.58
C LEU A 27 -9.12 -4.99 -17.28
N ALA A 28 -10.18 -5.63 -17.77
CA ALA A 28 -10.11 -6.96 -18.37
C ALA A 28 -9.04 -7.13 -19.46
N PRO A 29 -8.82 -6.15 -20.38
CA PRO A 29 -7.78 -6.26 -21.38
C PRO A 29 -6.34 -6.32 -20.82
N PHE A 30 -6.16 -5.88 -19.58
CA PHE A 30 -4.87 -5.82 -18.90
C PHE A 30 -4.69 -6.95 -17.87
N ILE A 31 -5.71 -7.76 -17.66
CA ILE A 31 -5.64 -8.93 -16.76
C ILE A 31 -5.16 -10.14 -17.55
N ARG A 32 -4.00 -10.65 -17.19
CA ARG A 32 -3.40 -11.88 -17.75
C ARG A 32 -2.94 -12.78 -16.62
N ASP A 33 -3.17 -14.08 -16.74
CA ASP A 33 -2.78 -15.08 -15.74
C ASP A 33 -3.24 -14.72 -14.31
N GLY A 34 -4.43 -14.10 -14.20
CA GLY A 34 -5.02 -13.69 -12.92
C GLY A 34 -4.30 -12.51 -12.23
N ARG A 35 -3.50 -11.72 -12.98
CA ARG A 35 -2.78 -10.55 -12.52
C ARG A 35 -3.09 -9.34 -13.40
N LEU A 36 -3.11 -8.17 -12.80
CA LEU A 36 -3.24 -6.91 -13.53
C LEU A 36 -1.85 -6.47 -14.04
N HIS A 37 -1.66 -6.46 -15.34
CA HIS A 37 -0.48 -5.92 -16.00
C HIS A 37 -0.71 -4.45 -16.30
N ALA A 38 -0.27 -3.60 -15.40
CA ALA A 38 -0.36 -2.16 -15.50
C ALA A 38 0.94 -1.52 -15.02
N ARG A 39 1.45 -0.57 -15.77
CA ARG A 39 2.62 0.20 -15.35
C ARG A 39 2.28 1.02 -14.11
N CYS A 40 3.12 0.89 -13.10
CA CYS A 40 3.01 1.63 -11.85
C CYS A 40 4.26 2.50 -11.67
N SER A 41 4.08 3.74 -11.26
CA SER A 41 5.19 4.59 -10.88
C SER A 41 4.95 5.25 -9.53
N LEU A 42 6.03 5.41 -8.78
CA LEU A 42 6.07 6.18 -7.54
C LEU A 42 7.02 7.35 -7.74
N LYS A 43 6.55 8.55 -7.45
CA LYS A 43 7.37 9.76 -7.43
C LYS A 43 7.29 10.43 -6.07
N VAL A 44 8.40 11.02 -5.66
CA VAL A 44 8.46 11.90 -4.49
C VAL A 44 9.08 13.21 -4.92
N ASN A 45 8.33 14.31 -4.74
CA ASN A 45 8.72 15.66 -5.20
C ASN A 45 9.13 15.68 -6.68
N GLY A 46 8.42 14.92 -7.53
CA GLY A 46 8.70 14.79 -8.95
C GLY A 46 9.82 13.82 -9.32
N ALA A 47 10.67 13.40 -8.38
CA ALA A 47 11.70 12.39 -8.63
C ALA A 47 11.11 10.98 -8.61
N THR A 48 11.39 10.18 -9.63
CA THR A 48 10.95 8.78 -9.69
C THR A 48 11.71 7.92 -8.69
N TRP A 49 10.98 7.17 -7.88
CA TRP A 49 11.50 6.23 -6.90
C TRP A 49 11.15 4.78 -7.23
N MET A 50 10.20 4.57 -8.12
CA MET A 50 9.85 3.25 -8.66
C MET A 50 9.13 3.43 -10.00
N ASP A 51 9.41 2.53 -10.92
CA ASP A 51 8.68 2.38 -12.18
C ASP A 51 8.70 0.89 -12.53
N ASN A 52 7.55 0.24 -12.48
CA ASN A 52 7.46 -1.21 -12.65
C ASN A 52 6.05 -1.64 -13.05
N ASP A 53 5.85 -2.93 -13.31
CA ASP A 53 4.56 -3.53 -13.66
C ASP A 53 3.92 -4.22 -12.45
N ALA A 54 2.63 -3.94 -12.19
CA ALA A 54 1.88 -4.58 -11.12
C ALA A 54 1.72 -6.10 -11.33
N GLY A 55 1.76 -6.57 -12.56
CA GLY A 55 1.66 -7.98 -12.92
C GLY A 55 2.84 -8.85 -12.48
N LEU A 56 3.95 -8.25 -12.01
CA LEU A 56 5.08 -8.98 -11.44
C LEU A 56 4.81 -9.57 -10.05
N MET A 57 3.63 -9.34 -9.49
CA MET A 57 3.23 -9.95 -8.22
C MET A 57 3.28 -11.49 -8.30
N TYR A 58 3.68 -12.14 -7.20
CA TYR A 58 3.79 -13.61 -7.15
C TYR A 58 2.43 -14.30 -7.15
N HIS A 59 1.51 -13.87 -6.29
CA HIS A 59 0.18 -14.46 -6.17
C HIS A 59 -0.80 -13.83 -7.16
N THR A 60 -1.73 -14.64 -7.65
CA THR A 60 -2.88 -14.13 -8.42
C THR A 60 -3.92 -13.51 -7.50
N TRP A 61 -4.77 -12.64 -8.02
CA TRP A 61 -5.91 -12.10 -7.27
C TRP A 61 -6.83 -13.21 -6.74
N GLY A 62 -7.10 -14.22 -7.57
CA GLY A 62 -7.92 -15.37 -7.14
C GLY A 62 -7.33 -16.11 -5.95
N ALA A 63 -6.01 -16.38 -5.96
CA ALA A 63 -5.34 -17.03 -4.84
C ALA A 63 -5.38 -16.20 -3.55
N MET A 64 -5.26 -14.87 -3.67
CA MET A 64 -5.35 -13.99 -2.51
C MET A 64 -6.76 -13.94 -1.93
N ILE A 65 -7.79 -13.87 -2.79
CA ILE A 65 -9.20 -13.91 -2.39
C ILE A 65 -9.53 -15.24 -1.73
N GLU A 66 -9.12 -16.35 -2.33
CA GLU A 66 -9.27 -17.69 -1.74
C GLU A 66 -8.62 -17.75 -0.35
N ARG A 67 -7.40 -17.27 -0.24
CA ARG A 67 -6.70 -17.27 1.07
C ARG A 67 -7.41 -16.43 2.11
N ALA A 68 -7.88 -15.25 1.74
CA ALA A 68 -8.56 -14.33 2.64
C ALA A 68 -9.94 -14.85 3.09
N SER A 69 -10.61 -15.67 2.26
CA SER A 69 -11.91 -16.25 2.58
C SER A 69 -11.84 -17.53 3.42
N ARG A 70 -10.64 -18.08 3.68
CA ARG A 70 -10.51 -19.28 4.53
C ARG A 70 -10.85 -18.95 5.97
N ASP A 71 -11.83 -19.67 6.51
CA ASP A 71 -12.31 -19.50 7.89
C ASP A 71 -12.77 -18.06 8.23
N SER A 72 -13.10 -17.27 7.18
CA SER A 72 -13.54 -15.89 7.26
C SER A 72 -14.53 -15.57 6.13
N ARG A 73 -15.25 -14.45 6.26
CA ARG A 73 -16.13 -13.95 5.21
C ARG A 73 -15.50 -12.73 4.56
N ILE A 74 -15.52 -12.71 3.23
CA ILE A 74 -15.27 -11.50 2.45
C ILE A 74 -16.65 -10.98 2.01
N LEU A 75 -16.90 -9.73 2.27
CA LEU A 75 -18.18 -9.06 2.00
C LEU A 75 -18.00 -7.94 0.98
N PRO A 76 -19.05 -7.58 0.23
CA PRO A 76 -19.04 -6.36 -0.56
C PRO A 76 -18.68 -5.15 0.30
N GLY A 77 -17.69 -4.37 -0.13
CA GLY A 77 -17.14 -3.24 0.62
C GLY A 77 -15.81 -3.52 1.31
N ASP A 78 -15.39 -4.78 1.42
CA ASP A 78 -14.05 -5.10 1.93
C ASP A 78 -12.97 -4.63 0.94
N VAL A 79 -11.88 -4.08 1.49
CA VAL A 79 -10.73 -3.63 0.73
C VAL A 79 -9.56 -4.56 0.95
N MET A 80 -9.07 -5.16 -0.13
CA MET A 80 -7.92 -6.05 -0.11
C MET A 80 -6.73 -5.39 -0.82
N GLY A 81 -5.60 -5.26 -0.11
CA GLY A 81 -4.35 -4.79 -0.69
C GLY A 81 -3.51 -5.93 -1.24
N SER A 82 -3.01 -5.79 -2.46
CA SER A 82 -2.09 -6.75 -3.08
C SER A 82 -0.68 -6.73 -2.50
N GLY A 83 -0.40 -5.78 -1.63
CA GLY A 83 0.95 -5.47 -1.21
C GLY A 83 1.64 -4.46 -2.13
N THR A 84 2.92 -4.22 -1.87
CA THR A 84 3.73 -3.25 -2.61
C THR A 84 4.10 -3.79 -3.98
N VAL A 85 3.94 -2.98 -5.04
CA VAL A 85 4.54 -3.28 -6.35
C VAL A 85 6.06 -3.35 -6.17
N THR A 86 6.70 -4.34 -6.79
CA THR A 86 8.15 -4.59 -6.66
C THR A 86 8.96 -3.31 -6.88
N GLY A 87 9.79 -2.98 -5.91
CA GLY A 87 10.57 -1.73 -5.89
C GLY A 87 9.86 -0.54 -5.23
N GLY A 88 8.57 -0.66 -4.87
CA GLY A 88 7.75 0.44 -4.35
C GLY A 88 7.94 0.74 -2.85
N SER A 89 8.73 -0.03 -2.13
CA SER A 89 9.12 0.33 -0.76
C SER A 89 10.39 1.19 -0.75
N ILE A 90 10.55 2.03 0.29
CA ILE A 90 11.75 2.89 0.43
C ILE A 90 13.02 2.04 0.39
N GLY A 91 13.05 0.90 1.10
CA GLY A 91 14.23 0.03 1.14
C GLY A 91 14.57 -0.59 -0.21
N GLU A 92 13.57 -0.97 -0.99
CA GLU A 92 13.77 -1.49 -2.35
C GLU A 92 14.20 -0.39 -3.31
N ALA A 93 13.60 0.80 -3.22
CA ALA A 93 13.98 1.94 -4.05
C ALA A 93 15.45 2.32 -3.84
N ILE A 94 15.92 2.39 -2.59
CA ILE A 94 17.34 2.62 -2.27
C ILE A 94 18.23 1.53 -2.87
N ARG A 95 17.85 0.27 -2.72
CA ARG A 95 18.61 -0.88 -3.27
C ARG A 95 18.71 -0.84 -4.78
N ASN A 96 17.67 -0.34 -5.44
CA ASN A 96 17.62 -0.19 -6.90
C ASN A 96 18.30 1.08 -7.42
N GLY A 97 18.99 1.83 -6.56
CA GLY A 97 19.74 3.03 -6.94
C GLY A 97 18.91 4.30 -7.13
N PHE A 98 17.65 4.30 -6.73
CA PHE A 98 16.84 5.50 -6.73
C PHE A 98 17.20 6.43 -5.55
N PRO A 99 16.97 7.76 -5.66
CA PRO A 99 17.33 8.73 -4.62
C PRO A 99 16.35 8.71 -3.44
N ALA A 100 15.92 7.51 -3.03
CA ALA A 100 14.94 7.31 -2.00
C ALA A 100 15.53 7.51 -0.59
N ARG A 101 14.74 8.12 0.28
CA ARG A 101 15.03 8.38 1.67
C ARG A 101 13.74 8.27 2.50
N TYR A 102 13.84 8.33 3.80
CA TYR A 102 12.64 8.48 4.62
C TYR A 102 11.90 9.79 4.28
N LEU A 103 10.59 9.69 4.14
CA LEU A 103 9.72 10.82 3.83
C LEU A 103 9.75 11.87 4.94
N GLN A 104 9.69 13.13 4.55
CA GLN A 104 9.70 14.28 5.43
C GLN A 104 8.38 15.05 5.32
N PRO A 105 7.95 15.78 6.36
CA PRO A 105 6.83 16.69 6.24
C PRO A 105 6.99 17.65 5.07
N GLY A 106 5.94 17.80 4.28
CA GLY A 106 5.94 18.60 3.05
C GLY A 106 6.28 17.82 1.78
N ASP A 107 6.83 16.60 1.88
CA ASP A 107 7.03 15.77 0.69
C ASP A 107 5.71 15.46 -0.01
N ILE A 108 5.70 15.54 -1.33
CA ILE A 108 4.58 15.18 -2.17
C ILE A 108 4.85 13.79 -2.74
N VAL A 109 3.99 12.85 -2.43
CA VAL A 109 4.05 11.46 -2.91
C VAL A 109 2.97 11.27 -3.97
N GLU A 110 3.36 10.80 -5.15
CA GLU A 110 2.46 10.49 -6.25
C GLU A 110 2.63 9.02 -6.63
N ILE A 111 1.52 8.28 -6.60
CA ILE A 111 1.45 6.91 -7.08
C ILE A 111 0.55 6.94 -8.31
N ALA A 112 1.11 6.59 -9.46
CA ALA A 112 0.36 6.47 -10.70
C ALA A 112 0.25 4.99 -11.07
N VAL A 113 -0.96 4.57 -11.43
CA VAL A 113 -1.24 3.23 -11.96
C VAL A 113 -1.95 3.41 -13.30
N GLU A 114 -1.36 2.85 -14.34
CA GLU A 114 -1.91 2.91 -15.68
C GLU A 114 -3.36 2.42 -15.70
N ARG A 115 -4.24 3.12 -16.42
CA ARG A 115 -5.70 2.84 -16.50
C ARG A 115 -6.49 3.07 -15.22
N ILE A 116 -5.83 3.30 -14.09
CA ILE A 116 -6.51 3.62 -12.82
C ILE A 116 -6.42 5.10 -12.50
N GLY A 117 -5.21 5.68 -12.55
CA GLY A 117 -5.03 7.11 -12.30
C GLY A 117 -3.89 7.40 -11.35
N ILE A 118 -3.92 8.60 -10.77
CA ILE A 118 -2.87 9.11 -9.89
C ILE A 118 -3.46 9.39 -8.51
N LEU A 119 -2.86 8.81 -7.48
CA LEU A 119 -3.08 9.15 -6.09
C LEU A 119 -1.94 10.04 -5.61
N ARG A 120 -2.27 11.25 -5.17
CA ARG A 120 -1.31 12.24 -4.71
C ARG A 120 -1.59 12.66 -3.29
N ASN A 121 -0.56 12.61 -2.43
CA ASN A 121 -0.66 12.99 -1.04
C ASN A 121 0.54 13.85 -0.62
N THR A 122 0.32 14.73 0.35
CA THR A 122 1.38 15.47 1.01
C THR A 122 1.63 14.89 2.39
N ILE A 123 2.89 14.68 2.75
CA ILE A 123 3.27 14.20 4.07
C ILE A 123 3.05 15.31 5.09
N ALA A 124 2.15 15.06 6.03
CA ALA A 124 1.89 15.98 7.12
C ALA A 124 2.98 15.95 8.20
N ALA A 125 3.08 17.02 8.96
CA ALA A 125 3.91 17.03 10.15
C ALA A 125 3.41 16.01 11.18
N LYS A 126 4.33 15.38 11.89
CA LYS A 126 3.98 14.46 12.98
C LYS A 126 3.19 15.19 14.05
N LEU A 127 2.04 14.67 14.42
CA LEU A 127 1.28 15.18 15.55
C LEU A 127 2.10 15.02 16.84
N LYS A 128 2.10 16.06 17.68
CA LYS A 128 2.69 15.97 19.01
C LYS A 128 1.83 15.01 19.83
N PRO A 129 2.40 14.04 20.54
CA PRO A 129 1.63 13.22 21.46
C PRO A 129 0.94 14.11 22.49
N ASP A 130 -0.29 13.79 22.84
CA ASP A 130 -0.96 14.42 23.97
C ASP A 130 -0.19 14.04 25.26
N PRO A 131 0.42 15.01 25.98
CA PRO A 131 1.18 14.72 27.19
C PRO A 131 0.32 14.14 28.31
N ASN A 132 -1.01 14.37 28.24
CA ASN A 132 -1.97 13.87 29.23
C ASN A 132 -2.51 12.49 28.87
N TYR A 133 -2.26 12.01 27.64
CA TYR A 133 -2.71 10.69 27.25
C TYR A 133 -2.02 9.61 28.07
N ARG A 134 -2.83 8.81 28.75
CA ARG A 134 -2.37 7.63 29.50
C ARG A 134 -3.18 6.44 29.03
N PHE A 135 -2.50 5.43 28.52
CA PHE A 135 -3.17 4.16 28.28
C PHE A 135 -3.57 3.55 29.62
N LYS A 136 -4.87 3.45 29.85
CA LYS A 136 -5.40 2.74 31.01
C LYS A 136 -5.67 1.31 30.61
N ALA A 137 -4.88 0.37 31.12
CA ALA A 137 -5.15 -1.04 30.93
C ALA A 137 -6.55 -1.36 31.50
N PRO A 138 -7.48 -1.93 30.72
CA PRO A 138 -8.84 -2.20 31.17
C PRO A 138 -8.92 -3.39 32.14
N TRP A 139 -7.80 -4.08 32.31
CA TRP A 139 -7.74 -5.28 33.13
C TRP A 139 -7.15 -5.00 34.52
N PRO A 140 -7.76 -5.47 35.59
CA PRO A 140 -7.11 -5.44 36.91
C PRO A 140 -5.82 -6.27 36.86
N LYS A 141 -4.81 -5.84 37.60
CA LYS A 141 -3.57 -6.57 37.77
C LYS A 141 -3.81 -7.88 38.53
#